data_e6a4235bb026ddf704bdca7a83c8adcf
#
_entry.id   e6a4235bb026ddf704bdca7a83c8adcf
#
_cell.length_a   1.000
_cell.length_b   1.000
_cell.length_c   1.000
_cell.angle_alpha   90.00
_cell.angle_beta   90.00
_cell.angle_gamma   90.00
#
_symmetry.space_group_name_H-M   'P 1'
#
loop_
_entity.id
_entity.type
_entity.pdbx_description
1 polymer ?
#
loop_
_entity_poly.entity_id
_entity_poly.type
_entity_poly.pdbx_seq_one_letter_code
_entity_poly.pdbx_strand_id
1 'polypeptide(L)'
;MGEPISISKNLAKKTFSSNAHPPIYDIASDINFTDLEVFTKGQPFSQFKELREQAPIFLHPPFINDPEPGFWSLTRHEDILKVSSDPKTFSSQAGTGTMITLGSEDRRHPKLWRSAIDHMLNLDGDLHINLRREHMPFFKPDYVANLRIKVKAKVCSLLDAINTEEECNFVTAFSQQLPIFTLSEILGIPDADRQKLITWMEFLELAQY
;
A
#
# COMPACT_ATOMS: atom_id res chain seq x y z
N MET A 1 -12.41 28.56 -21.15
CA MET A 1 -12.59 27.19 -20.63
C MET A 1 -12.08 26.28 -21.73
N GLY A 2 -10.87 25.76 -21.59
CA GLY A 2 -10.28 24.81 -22.55
C GLY A 2 -10.73 23.42 -22.20
N GLU A 3 -11.10 22.63 -23.21
CA GLU A 3 -11.44 21.22 -23.04
C GLU A 3 -10.26 20.45 -22.42
N PRO A 4 -10.51 19.47 -21.52
CA PRO A 4 -9.44 18.64 -20.98
C PRO A 4 -8.84 17.82 -22.12
N ILE A 5 -7.55 17.99 -22.34
CA ILE A 5 -6.78 17.23 -23.33
C ILE A 5 -6.83 15.76 -22.91
N SER A 6 -7.49 14.94 -23.71
CA SER A 6 -7.56 13.48 -23.55
C SER A 6 -6.17 12.88 -23.81
N ILE A 7 -5.31 12.91 -22.82
CA ILE A 7 -3.92 12.39 -22.88
C ILE A 7 -3.91 10.85 -23.01
N SER A 8 -4.95 10.17 -22.49
CA SER A 8 -5.04 8.70 -22.52
C SER A 8 -5.09 8.08 -23.91
N LYS A 9 -5.77 8.75 -24.86
CA LYS A 9 -5.89 8.23 -26.24
C LYS A 9 -4.60 8.29 -27.07
N ASN A 10 -3.67 9.16 -26.68
CA ASN A 10 -2.43 9.35 -27.44
C ASN A 10 -1.22 8.57 -26.89
N LEU A 11 -1.18 8.28 -25.58
CA LEU A 11 -0.09 7.49 -25.00
C LEU A 11 -0.21 6.00 -25.36
N ALA A 12 -1.40 5.43 -25.31
CA ALA A 12 -1.64 4.03 -25.69
C ALA A 12 -1.25 3.74 -27.15
N LYS A 13 -1.41 4.73 -28.05
CA LYS A 13 -1.08 4.57 -29.49
C LYS A 13 0.39 4.73 -29.83
N LYS A 14 1.22 5.31 -28.96
CA LYS A 14 2.62 5.68 -29.33
C LYS A 14 3.70 4.72 -28.87
N THR A 15 3.42 3.80 -27.92
CA THR A 15 4.52 3.18 -27.20
C THR A 15 4.89 1.75 -27.61
N PHE A 16 4.07 1.02 -28.36
CA PHE A 16 4.37 -0.40 -28.61
C PHE A 16 4.00 -0.87 -30.01
N SER A 17 4.93 -0.82 -30.91
CA SER A 17 4.88 -1.55 -32.17
C SER A 17 6.00 -2.60 -32.19
N SER A 18 5.89 -3.66 -31.45
CA SER A 18 6.68 -4.87 -31.68
C SER A 18 5.85 -6.11 -31.38
N ASN A 19 5.94 -7.09 -32.26
CA ASN A 19 5.21 -8.35 -32.23
C ASN A 19 5.53 -9.28 -31.06
N ALA A 20 6.22 -8.81 -30.03
CA ALA A 20 6.67 -9.59 -28.87
C ALA A 20 5.93 -9.25 -27.57
N HIS A 21 5.01 -8.28 -27.59
CA HIS A 21 4.28 -7.90 -26.37
C HIS A 21 2.83 -8.42 -26.43
N PRO A 22 2.24 -8.74 -25.25
CA PRO A 22 0.82 -9.07 -25.20
C PRO A 22 0.02 -7.92 -25.79
N PRO A 23 -1.12 -8.21 -26.42
CA PRO A 23 -1.93 -7.18 -27.07
C PRO A 23 -2.24 -6.08 -26.04
N ILE A 24 -1.87 -4.86 -26.37
CA ILE A 24 -2.33 -3.69 -25.64
C ILE A 24 -3.78 -3.52 -26.05
N TYR A 25 -4.67 -3.75 -25.09
CA TYR A 25 -6.08 -3.58 -25.31
C TYR A 25 -6.37 -2.10 -25.52
N ASP A 26 -6.79 -1.71 -26.73
CA ASP A 26 -7.26 -0.36 -27.03
C ASP A 26 -8.68 -0.20 -26.46
N ILE A 27 -8.76 -0.18 -25.13
CA ILE A 27 -10.01 0.13 -24.47
C ILE A 27 -10.06 1.64 -24.33
N ALA A 28 -11.00 2.23 -25.03
CA ALA A 28 -11.48 3.56 -24.73
C ALA A 28 -12.32 3.50 -23.44
N SER A 29 -11.71 3.02 -22.33
CA SER A 29 -12.37 3.01 -21.04
C SER A 29 -12.09 4.32 -20.35
N ASP A 30 -13.13 4.96 -19.86
CA ASP A 30 -13.03 6.11 -18.98
C ASP A 30 -12.55 5.70 -17.56
N ILE A 31 -11.97 4.49 -17.42
CA ILE A 31 -11.46 3.97 -16.17
C ILE A 31 -10.15 4.64 -15.84
N ASN A 32 -10.17 5.42 -14.78
CA ASN A 32 -8.99 6.11 -14.26
C ASN A 32 -8.88 5.95 -12.75
N PHE A 33 -8.00 5.05 -12.29
CA PHE A 33 -7.76 4.83 -10.86
C PHE A 33 -6.78 5.85 -10.24
N THR A 34 -6.33 6.83 -11.01
CA THR A 34 -5.63 8.00 -10.45
C THR A 34 -6.61 9.08 -9.99
N ASP A 35 -7.86 8.98 -10.38
CA ASP A 35 -8.93 9.85 -9.91
C ASP A 35 -9.50 9.30 -8.60
N LEU A 36 -9.26 10.00 -7.51
CA LEU A 36 -9.72 9.63 -6.17
C LEU A 36 -11.25 9.62 -6.04
N GLU A 37 -11.96 10.39 -6.87
CA GLU A 37 -13.42 10.42 -6.91
C GLU A 37 -14.01 9.02 -7.22
N VAL A 38 -13.30 8.20 -7.96
CA VAL A 38 -13.69 6.81 -8.27
C VAL A 38 -13.92 6.00 -7.00
N PHE A 39 -13.17 6.29 -5.92
CA PHE A 39 -13.21 5.55 -4.67
C PHE A 39 -14.16 6.15 -3.61
N THR A 40 -14.75 7.32 -3.85
CA THR A 40 -15.62 7.99 -2.87
C THR A 40 -16.88 7.19 -2.53
N LYS A 41 -17.34 6.35 -3.45
CA LYS A 41 -18.51 5.46 -3.29
C LYS A 41 -18.15 4.02 -2.90
N GLY A 42 -16.89 3.78 -2.55
CA GLY A 42 -16.33 2.46 -2.25
C GLY A 42 -15.49 1.90 -3.39
N GLN A 43 -15.13 0.62 -3.29
CA GLN A 43 -14.28 -0.02 -4.29
C GLN A 43 -15.00 -0.14 -5.65
N PRO A 44 -14.33 0.23 -6.76
CA PRO A 44 -14.93 0.24 -8.10
C PRO A 44 -14.96 -1.18 -8.72
N PHE A 45 -15.70 -2.11 -8.11
CA PHE A 45 -15.74 -3.52 -8.52
C PHE A 45 -16.19 -3.74 -9.96
N SER A 46 -17.10 -2.91 -10.48
CA SER A 46 -17.55 -2.98 -11.88
C SER A 46 -16.41 -2.66 -12.84
N GLN A 47 -15.61 -1.64 -12.55
CA GLN A 47 -14.46 -1.26 -13.35
C GLN A 47 -13.34 -2.32 -13.26
N PHE A 48 -13.10 -2.89 -12.07
CA PHE A 48 -12.17 -4.03 -11.96
C PHE A 48 -12.62 -5.24 -12.75
N LYS A 49 -13.93 -5.52 -12.81
CA LYS A 49 -14.48 -6.60 -13.63
C LYS A 49 -14.28 -6.31 -15.11
N GLU A 50 -14.59 -5.12 -15.56
CA GLU A 50 -14.41 -4.70 -16.95
C GLU A 50 -12.93 -4.83 -17.38
N LEU A 51 -11.99 -4.34 -16.57
CA LEU A 51 -10.57 -4.51 -16.86
C LEU A 51 -10.17 -6.00 -16.94
N ARG A 52 -10.64 -6.85 -16.01
CA ARG A 52 -10.32 -8.28 -16.08
C ARG A 52 -10.79 -8.96 -17.36
N GLU A 53 -11.93 -8.55 -17.88
CA GLU A 53 -12.55 -9.15 -19.07
C GLU A 53 -11.98 -8.60 -20.37
N GLN A 54 -11.70 -7.30 -20.43
CA GLN A 54 -11.38 -6.59 -21.66
C GLN A 54 -9.93 -6.12 -21.75
N ALA A 55 -9.30 -5.70 -20.63
CA ALA A 55 -7.93 -5.20 -20.56
C ALA A 55 -7.23 -5.60 -19.26
N PRO A 56 -6.91 -6.87 -19.06
CA PRO A 56 -6.37 -7.35 -17.80
C PRO A 56 -5.02 -6.74 -17.42
N ILE A 57 -4.29 -6.20 -18.40
CA ILE A 57 -3.08 -5.41 -18.23
C ILE A 57 -3.36 -4.05 -18.82
N PHE A 58 -3.52 -3.02 -18.00
CA PHE A 58 -3.97 -1.70 -18.41
C PHE A 58 -3.03 -0.61 -17.93
N LEU A 59 -2.61 0.28 -18.84
CA LEU A 59 -1.78 1.43 -18.51
C LEU A 59 -2.65 2.61 -18.11
N HIS A 60 -2.56 3.00 -16.84
CA HIS A 60 -3.18 4.23 -16.36
C HIS A 60 -2.36 5.46 -16.71
N PRO A 61 -3.04 6.59 -16.99
CA PRO A 61 -2.35 7.85 -17.18
C PRO A 61 -1.60 8.27 -15.89
N PRO A 62 -0.61 9.16 -16.00
CA PRO A 62 0.00 9.77 -14.83
C PRO A 62 -1.03 10.54 -14.00
N PHE A 63 -0.76 10.73 -12.71
CA PHE A 63 -1.52 11.68 -11.89
C PHE A 63 -1.44 13.08 -12.49
N ILE A 64 -2.46 13.89 -12.29
CA ILE A 64 -2.47 15.28 -12.75
C ILE A 64 -1.26 16.00 -12.13
N ASN A 65 -0.44 16.63 -12.98
CA ASN A 65 0.81 17.30 -12.62
C ASN A 65 1.94 16.40 -12.10
N ASP A 66 1.87 15.08 -12.34
CA ASP A 66 2.98 14.19 -12.05
C ASP A 66 3.85 14.01 -13.33
N PRO A 67 5.18 14.15 -13.25
CA PRO A 67 6.08 13.86 -14.34
C PRO A 67 6.22 12.36 -14.66
N GLU A 68 5.74 11.49 -13.78
CA GLU A 68 5.83 10.04 -13.94
C GLU A 68 4.95 9.53 -15.10
N PRO A 69 5.41 8.51 -15.82
CA PRO A 69 4.75 8.04 -17.04
C PRO A 69 3.41 7.31 -16.83
N GLY A 70 2.91 7.27 -15.60
CA GLY A 70 1.75 6.47 -15.21
C GLY A 70 2.14 5.08 -14.67
N PHE A 71 1.17 4.19 -14.53
CA PHE A 71 1.41 2.85 -13.98
C PHE A 71 0.56 1.78 -14.67
N TRP A 72 1.08 0.54 -14.65
CA TRP A 72 0.37 -0.63 -15.15
C TRP A 72 -0.50 -1.24 -14.06
N SER A 73 -1.76 -1.43 -14.37
CA SER A 73 -2.71 -2.14 -13.53
C SER A 73 -2.86 -3.59 -14.00
N LEU A 74 -2.70 -4.53 -13.07
CA LEU A 74 -2.90 -5.96 -13.29
C LEU A 74 -4.16 -6.41 -12.55
N THR A 75 -5.10 -7.03 -13.26
CA THR A 75 -6.40 -7.38 -12.67
C THR A 75 -6.68 -8.88 -12.64
N ARG A 76 -5.87 -9.73 -13.29
CA ARG A 76 -5.97 -11.18 -13.21
C ARG A 76 -5.00 -11.75 -12.20
N HIS A 77 -5.45 -12.73 -11.43
CA HIS A 77 -4.65 -13.40 -10.41
C HIS A 77 -3.36 -14.00 -10.97
N GLU A 78 -3.43 -14.65 -12.14
CA GLU A 78 -2.28 -15.26 -12.80
C GLU A 78 -1.19 -14.25 -13.18
N ASP A 79 -1.57 -13.07 -13.67
CA ASP A 79 -0.64 -11.99 -14.02
C ASP A 79 0.01 -11.41 -12.76
N ILE A 80 -0.78 -11.17 -11.71
CA ILE A 80 -0.30 -10.69 -10.42
C ILE A 80 0.69 -11.69 -9.81
N LEU A 81 0.36 -12.99 -9.84
CA LEU A 81 1.24 -14.03 -9.33
C LEU A 81 2.55 -14.08 -10.09
N LYS A 82 2.52 -13.99 -11.42
CA LYS A 82 3.70 -13.98 -12.28
C LYS A 82 4.62 -12.80 -11.95
N VAL A 83 4.07 -11.60 -11.86
CA VAL A 83 4.83 -10.39 -11.55
C VAL A 83 5.40 -10.46 -10.13
N SER A 84 4.60 -10.82 -9.13
CA SER A 84 5.03 -10.86 -7.73
C SER A 84 6.06 -11.97 -7.44
N SER A 85 6.15 -13.00 -8.28
CA SER A 85 7.12 -14.09 -8.12
C SER A 85 8.43 -13.91 -8.89
N ASP A 86 8.54 -12.85 -9.69
CA ASP A 86 9.75 -12.55 -10.50
C ASP A 86 10.36 -11.19 -10.14
N PRO A 87 11.01 -11.06 -8.98
CA PRO A 87 11.63 -9.81 -8.56
C PRO A 87 12.84 -9.40 -9.41
N LYS A 88 13.35 -10.29 -10.26
CA LYS A 88 14.46 -9.97 -11.17
C LYS A 88 13.98 -9.10 -12.33
N THR A 89 12.79 -9.38 -12.85
CA THR A 89 12.17 -8.61 -13.94
C THR A 89 11.35 -7.44 -13.39
N PHE A 90 10.63 -7.67 -12.28
CA PHE A 90 9.74 -6.70 -11.65
C PHE A 90 10.25 -6.33 -10.26
N SER A 91 11.23 -5.45 -10.24
CA SER A 91 11.90 -5.04 -8.99
C SER A 91 11.02 -4.11 -8.16
N SER A 92 10.98 -4.35 -6.85
CA SER A 92 10.42 -3.42 -5.87
C SER A 92 11.41 -2.30 -5.51
N GLN A 93 12.70 -2.45 -5.87
CA GLN A 93 13.76 -1.47 -5.59
C GLN A 93 13.85 -0.33 -6.61
N ALA A 94 13.00 -0.31 -7.61
CA ALA A 94 13.11 0.61 -8.74
C ALA A 94 12.89 2.12 -8.42
N GLY A 95 13.06 2.51 -7.17
CA GLY A 95 13.28 3.91 -6.78
C GLY A 95 12.03 4.77 -6.62
N THR A 96 10.89 4.38 -7.16
CA THR A 96 9.66 5.17 -7.06
C THR A 96 8.85 4.87 -5.81
N GLY A 97 9.23 3.84 -5.04
CA GLY A 97 8.49 3.40 -3.87
C GLY A 97 7.22 2.64 -4.21
N THR A 98 6.40 2.42 -3.21
CA THR A 98 5.06 1.85 -3.38
C THR A 98 4.11 2.88 -4.00
N MET A 99 2.93 2.46 -4.47
CA MET A 99 1.89 3.39 -4.95
C MET A 99 1.54 4.49 -3.94
N ILE A 100 1.68 4.22 -2.65
CA ILE A 100 1.50 5.18 -1.55
C ILE A 100 2.54 6.32 -1.63
N THR A 101 3.65 6.06 -2.32
CA THR A 101 4.75 7.01 -2.46
C THR A 101 4.87 7.59 -3.87
N LEU A 102 3.82 7.51 -4.67
CA LEU A 102 3.75 8.17 -5.97
C LEU A 102 3.85 9.68 -5.77
N GLY A 103 4.92 10.24 -6.25
CA GLY A 103 5.25 11.66 -6.17
C GLY A 103 6.74 11.85 -6.22
N SER A 104 7.18 12.93 -6.85
CA SER A 104 8.59 13.22 -7.05
C SER A 104 9.35 13.31 -5.72
N GLU A 105 10.62 12.93 -5.74
CA GLU A 105 11.58 13.14 -4.63
C GLU A 105 11.48 14.54 -4.02
N ASP A 106 11.18 15.53 -4.84
CA ASP A 106 11.10 16.96 -4.46
C ASP A 106 9.93 17.29 -3.52
N ARG A 107 8.92 16.44 -3.44
CA ARG A 107 7.73 16.68 -2.59
C ARG A 107 7.85 16.12 -1.19
N ARG A 108 8.91 15.39 -0.87
CA ARG A 108 9.05 14.68 0.39
C ARG A 108 10.27 15.11 1.15
N HIS A 109 10.12 15.07 2.47
CA HIS A 109 11.28 15.26 3.33
C HIS A 109 12.31 14.16 3.05
N PRO A 110 13.61 14.49 2.73
CA PRO A 110 14.61 13.51 2.30
C PRO A 110 14.80 12.31 3.24
N LYS A 111 14.60 12.52 4.55
CA LYS A 111 14.68 11.42 5.55
C LYS A 111 13.51 10.47 5.47
N LEU A 112 12.29 10.97 5.18
CA LEU A 112 11.10 10.12 5.02
C LEU A 112 11.20 9.32 3.72
N TRP A 113 11.66 9.94 2.65
CA TRP A 113 11.94 9.26 1.39
C TRP A 113 12.95 8.13 1.55
N ARG A 114 14.08 8.39 2.21
CA ARG A 114 15.10 7.38 2.45
C ARG A 114 14.58 6.24 3.31
N SER A 115 13.82 6.54 4.35
CA SER A 115 13.17 5.53 5.18
C SER A 115 12.20 4.65 4.39
N ALA A 116 11.47 5.22 3.44
CA ALA A 116 10.57 4.47 2.57
C ALA A 116 11.32 3.55 1.60
N ILE A 117 12.44 3.99 1.01
CA ILE A 117 13.25 3.18 0.10
C ILE A 117 13.88 1.99 0.84
N ASP A 118 14.40 2.21 2.05
CA ASP A 118 15.08 1.18 2.85
C ASP A 118 14.09 0.23 3.56
N HIS A 119 12.79 0.41 3.35
CA HIS A 119 11.77 -0.44 3.94
C HIS A 119 11.78 -1.83 3.31
N MET A 120 11.58 -2.88 4.12
CA MET A 120 11.63 -4.29 3.68
C MET A 120 10.75 -4.60 2.46
N LEU A 121 9.60 -3.92 2.30
CA LEU A 121 8.71 -4.09 1.15
C LEU A 121 9.31 -3.57 -0.17
N ASN A 122 10.31 -2.70 -0.08
CA ASN A 122 10.98 -2.08 -1.23
C ASN A 122 12.37 -2.70 -1.48
N LEU A 123 12.64 -3.85 -0.90
CA LEU A 123 13.90 -4.59 -1.08
C LEU A 123 13.65 -5.86 -1.86
N ASP A 124 14.62 -6.22 -2.71
CA ASP A 124 14.60 -7.46 -3.48
C ASP A 124 15.80 -8.36 -3.13
N GLY A 125 15.72 -9.62 -3.60
CA GLY A 125 16.82 -10.58 -3.56
C GLY A 125 17.34 -10.85 -2.15
N ASP A 126 18.66 -10.92 -2.01
CA ASP A 126 19.30 -11.30 -0.76
C ASP A 126 19.08 -10.30 0.38
N LEU A 127 18.95 -9.00 0.07
CA LEU A 127 18.67 -7.98 1.08
C LEU A 127 17.30 -8.24 1.71
N HIS A 128 16.27 -8.45 0.90
CA HIS A 128 14.94 -8.80 1.38
C HIS A 128 14.94 -10.09 2.21
N ILE A 129 15.56 -11.15 1.66
CA ILE A 129 15.59 -12.47 2.30
C ILE A 129 16.32 -12.42 3.65
N ASN A 130 17.45 -11.73 3.72
CA ASN A 130 18.23 -11.63 4.94
C ASN A 130 17.48 -10.86 6.03
N LEU A 131 16.92 -9.70 5.69
CA LEU A 131 16.13 -8.90 6.63
C LEU A 131 14.88 -9.66 7.10
N ARG A 132 14.16 -10.32 6.19
CA ARG A 132 13.02 -11.16 6.54
C ARG A 132 13.39 -12.31 7.46
N ARG A 133 14.55 -12.94 7.24
CA ARG A 133 15.03 -14.06 8.09
C ARG A 133 15.25 -13.62 9.54
N GLU A 134 15.75 -12.41 9.76
CA GLU A 134 15.93 -11.86 11.12
C GLU A 134 14.61 -11.63 11.84
N HIS A 135 13.54 -11.34 11.12
CA HIS A 135 12.21 -11.16 11.70
C HIS A 135 11.47 -12.49 11.96
N MET A 136 11.83 -13.57 11.28
CA MET A 136 11.14 -14.87 11.38
C MET A 136 10.97 -15.42 12.81
N PRO A 137 11.91 -15.25 13.76
CA PRO A 137 11.73 -15.74 15.12
C PRO A 137 10.50 -15.20 15.82
N PHE A 138 10.09 -13.96 15.53
CA PHE A 138 8.91 -13.30 16.11
C PHE A 138 7.57 -13.80 15.55
N PHE A 139 7.62 -14.63 14.50
CA PHE A 139 6.43 -15.20 13.86
C PHE A 139 6.33 -16.72 14.04
N LYS A 140 7.20 -17.32 14.87
CA LYS A 140 7.13 -18.75 15.20
C LYS A 140 5.89 -19.04 16.05
N PRO A 141 5.31 -20.26 15.93
CA PRO A 141 4.09 -20.63 16.66
C PRO A 141 4.16 -20.39 18.17
N ASP A 142 5.27 -20.73 18.80
CA ASP A 142 5.44 -20.54 20.26
C ASP A 142 5.45 -19.08 20.67
N TYR A 143 6.13 -18.23 19.89
CA TYR A 143 6.12 -16.78 20.12
C TYR A 143 4.72 -16.20 19.96
N VAL A 144 4.03 -16.58 18.88
CA VAL A 144 2.66 -16.14 18.60
C VAL A 144 1.69 -16.63 19.66
N ALA A 145 1.85 -17.85 20.20
CA ALA A 145 1.02 -18.37 21.29
C ALA A 145 1.18 -17.53 22.57
N ASN A 146 2.42 -17.15 22.93
CA ASN A 146 2.68 -16.26 24.06
C ASN A 146 2.12 -14.85 23.84
N LEU A 147 2.32 -14.29 22.65
CA LEU A 147 1.76 -13.00 22.27
C LEU A 147 0.23 -12.99 22.36
N ARG A 148 -0.43 -14.07 21.94
CA ARG A 148 -1.89 -14.24 22.02
C ARG A 148 -2.41 -14.10 23.45
N ILE A 149 -1.69 -14.62 24.46
CA ILE A 149 -2.08 -14.49 25.87
C ILE A 149 -2.08 -13.02 26.28
N LYS A 150 -1.01 -12.29 25.94
CA LYS A 150 -0.88 -10.86 26.23
C LYS A 150 -1.96 -10.02 25.53
N VAL A 151 -2.17 -10.28 24.24
CA VAL A 151 -3.21 -9.59 23.45
C VAL A 151 -4.59 -9.85 24.03
N LYS A 152 -4.91 -11.09 24.43
CA LYS A 152 -6.20 -11.40 25.09
C LYS A 152 -6.39 -10.60 26.37
N ALA A 153 -5.37 -10.52 27.23
CA ALA A 153 -5.43 -9.74 28.46
C ALA A 153 -5.65 -8.25 28.15
N LYS A 154 -4.96 -7.71 27.13
CA LYS A 154 -5.14 -6.32 26.68
C LYS A 154 -6.56 -6.06 26.17
N VAL A 155 -7.13 -6.99 25.38
CA VAL A 155 -8.53 -6.92 24.89
C VAL A 155 -9.50 -6.80 26.07
N CYS A 156 -9.39 -7.68 27.06
CA CYS A 156 -10.26 -7.62 28.25
C CYS A 156 -10.11 -6.27 28.95
N SER A 157 -8.88 -5.82 29.21
CA SER A 157 -8.61 -4.53 29.86
C SER A 157 -9.21 -3.35 29.09
N LEU A 158 -9.15 -3.35 27.77
CA LEU A 158 -9.72 -2.28 26.95
C LEU A 158 -11.26 -2.30 26.97
N LEU A 159 -11.86 -3.49 26.94
CA LEU A 159 -13.32 -3.63 27.01
C LEU A 159 -13.85 -3.22 28.40
N ASP A 160 -13.15 -3.61 29.46
CA ASP A 160 -13.51 -3.24 30.84
C ASP A 160 -13.40 -1.72 31.09
N ALA A 161 -12.55 -1.02 30.32
CA ALA A 161 -12.39 0.43 30.41
C ALA A 161 -13.45 1.22 29.63
N ILE A 162 -14.23 0.58 28.76
CA ILE A 162 -15.31 1.25 28.01
C ILE A 162 -16.52 1.39 28.93
N ASN A 163 -16.91 2.66 29.17
CA ASN A 163 -18.15 2.95 29.86
C ASN A 163 -19.34 2.65 28.91
N THR A 164 -20.17 1.67 29.27
CA THR A 164 -21.31 1.24 28.45
C THR A 164 -22.53 2.15 28.55
N GLU A 165 -22.51 3.12 29.47
CA GLU A 165 -23.60 4.09 29.65
C GLU A 165 -23.38 5.40 28.87
N GLU A 166 -22.20 5.56 28.24
CA GLU A 166 -21.83 6.74 27.47
C GLU A 166 -21.40 6.35 26.04
N GLU A 167 -21.62 7.27 25.10
CA GLU A 167 -21.08 7.10 23.76
C GLU A 167 -19.55 7.23 23.78
N CYS A 168 -18.87 6.32 23.11
CA CYS A 168 -17.42 6.37 22.96
C CYS A 168 -16.98 6.26 21.50
N ASN A 169 -15.85 6.86 21.17
CA ASN A 169 -15.19 6.59 19.90
C ASN A 169 -14.46 5.23 20.00
N PHE A 170 -15.07 4.18 19.46
CA PHE A 170 -14.56 2.81 19.53
C PHE A 170 -13.19 2.67 18.84
N VAL A 171 -12.89 3.46 17.81
CA VAL A 171 -11.58 3.44 17.14
C VAL A 171 -10.49 3.86 18.12
N THR A 172 -10.66 4.99 18.78
CA THR A 172 -9.68 5.51 19.75
C THR A 172 -9.62 4.66 21.02
N ALA A 173 -10.79 4.24 21.53
CA ALA A 173 -10.87 3.49 22.79
C ALA A 173 -10.36 2.04 22.64
N PHE A 174 -10.52 1.43 21.47
CA PHE A 174 -10.26 0.01 21.28
C PHE A 174 -9.45 -0.33 20.04
N SER A 175 -9.95 -0.02 18.82
CA SER A 175 -9.43 -0.58 17.59
C SER A 175 -8.00 -0.14 17.27
N GLN A 176 -7.64 1.10 17.58
CA GLN A 176 -6.29 1.66 17.40
C GLN A 176 -5.30 1.10 18.41
N GLN A 177 -5.75 0.78 19.62
CA GLN A 177 -4.89 0.35 20.72
C GLN A 177 -4.27 -1.03 20.50
N LEU A 178 -5.01 -1.97 19.91
CA LEU A 178 -4.57 -3.36 19.78
C LEU A 178 -3.41 -3.57 18.80
N PRO A 179 -3.42 -3.03 17.59
CA PRO A 179 -2.29 -3.14 16.67
C PRO A 179 -1.02 -2.53 17.26
N ILE A 180 -1.13 -1.36 17.90
CA ILE A 180 0.01 -0.67 18.51
C ILE A 180 0.56 -1.46 19.69
N PHE A 181 -0.31 -1.99 20.55
CA PHE A 181 0.09 -2.88 21.63
C PHE A 181 0.84 -4.11 21.08
N THR A 182 0.27 -4.76 20.06
CA THR A 182 0.84 -5.97 19.46
C THR A 182 2.21 -5.69 18.85
N LEU A 183 2.33 -4.60 18.09
CA LEU A 183 3.59 -4.17 17.50
C LEU A 183 4.63 -3.83 18.59
N SER A 184 4.21 -3.14 19.64
CA SER A 184 5.09 -2.78 20.76
C SER A 184 5.64 -4.00 21.50
N GLU A 185 4.80 -5.05 21.67
CA GLU A 185 5.24 -6.32 22.25
C GLU A 185 6.28 -7.03 21.37
N ILE A 186 6.09 -7.01 20.04
CA ILE A 186 7.03 -7.61 19.08
C ILE A 186 8.36 -6.85 19.08
N LEU A 187 8.32 -5.53 19.11
CA LEU A 187 9.50 -4.67 19.06
C LEU A 187 10.16 -4.45 20.43
N GLY A 188 9.55 -4.94 21.53
CA GLY A 188 10.07 -4.74 22.87
C GLY A 188 9.97 -3.29 23.37
N ILE A 189 8.96 -2.54 22.90
CA ILE A 189 8.78 -1.12 23.28
C ILE A 189 8.11 -1.05 24.65
N PRO A 190 8.70 -0.34 25.62
CA PRO A 190 8.14 -0.16 26.96
C PRO A 190 6.77 0.53 26.93
N ASP A 191 5.88 0.19 27.86
CA ASP A 191 4.54 0.77 27.97
C ASP A 191 4.54 2.31 28.03
N ALA A 192 5.53 2.89 28.71
CA ALA A 192 5.69 4.35 28.84
C ALA A 192 5.93 5.07 27.49
N ASP A 193 6.43 4.36 26.48
CA ASP A 193 6.75 4.94 25.18
C ASP A 193 5.68 4.65 24.11
N ARG A 194 4.72 3.76 24.40
CA ARG A 194 3.69 3.33 23.42
C ARG A 194 2.81 4.49 22.96
N GLN A 195 2.49 5.44 23.83
CA GLN A 195 1.71 6.61 23.42
C GLN A 195 2.44 7.47 22.38
N LYS A 196 3.77 7.55 22.45
CA LYS A 196 4.58 8.27 21.45
C LYS A 196 4.46 7.63 20.06
N LEU A 197 4.34 6.29 19.99
CA LEU A 197 4.14 5.59 18.71
C LEU A 197 2.83 5.98 18.04
N ILE A 198 1.75 6.11 18.82
CA ILE A 198 0.45 6.55 18.29
C ILE A 198 0.61 7.92 17.62
N THR A 199 1.18 8.87 18.35
CA THR A 199 1.42 10.24 17.85
C THR A 199 2.31 10.24 16.60
N TRP A 200 3.35 9.41 16.57
CA TRP A 200 4.24 9.34 15.41
C TRP A 200 3.57 8.69 14.19
N MET A 201 2.73 7.67 14.40
CA MET A 201 1.97 7.04 13.31
C MET A 201 0.95 8.00 12.72
N GLU A 202 0.21 8.72 13.54
CA GLU A 202 -0.71 9.78 13.11
C GLU A 202 0.01 10.87 12.29
N PHE A 203 1.18 11.28 12.75
CA PHE A 203 2.01 12.25 12.03
C PHE A 203 2.50 11.69 10.66
N LEU A 204 2.92 10.42 10.61
CA LEU A 204 3.36 9.80 9.36
C LEU A 204 2.22 9.64 8.35
N GLU A 205 1.01 9.31 8.81
CA GLU A 205 -0.18 9.27 7.96
C GLU A 205 -0.46 10.63 7.35
N LEU A 206 -0.48 11.69 8.16
CA LEU A 206 -0.69 13.06 7.69
C LEU A 206 0.42 13.55 6.74
N ALA A 207 1.65 13.09 6.90
CA ALA A 207 2.77 13.48 6.05
C ALA A 207 2.79 12.77 4.68
N GLN A 208 1.91 11.80 4.46
CA GLN A 208 1.77 11.08 3.18
C GLN A 208 0.77 11.77 2.23
N TYR A 209 -0.06 12.66 2.73
CA TYR A 209 -1.04 13.45 1.99
C TYR A 209 -0.59 14.91 1.85
#